data_6407a60f8415ea1f094d616b6467922c
#
_entry.id   6407a60f8415ea1f094d616b6467922c
#
_cell.length_a   1.000
_cell.length_b   1.000
_cell.length_c   1.000
_cell.angle_alpha   90.00
_cell.angle_beta   90.00
_cell.angle_gamma   90.00
#
_symmetry.space_group_name_H-M   'P 1'
#
loop_
_entity.id
_entity.type
_entity.pdbx_description
1 polymer ?
#
loop_
_entity_poly.entity_id
_entity_poly.type
_entity_poly.pdbx_seq_one_letter_code
_entity_poly.pdbx_strand_id
1 'polypeptide(L)'
;MVEKNELPPMLMVGDVIVHTDIVTERFCCDISKCHGLCCEEGDAGAPVTMDEIAGIENELDTLWPQLSAGAQAMIDKLGVAYADPDGDMVTTIVGGRDCAFRGCRGCLLSSKPISCDLYPIRVKEFGGDLVGINYHRWDICKDAVIKGKEMDMPLYVFLRSPLVRRFGQEWYDELCKMVEELKGQGLL
;
A
#
# COMPACT_ATOMS: atom_id res chain seq x y z
N MET A 1 -40.85 -11.50 -6.23
CA MET A 1 -39.75 -11.29 -5.27
C MET A 1 -38.69 -10.52 -6.04
N VAL A 2 -38.46 -9.27 -5.71
CA VAL A 2 -37.35 -8.49 -6.30
C VAL A 2 -36.08 -9.02 -5.58
N GLU A 3 -35.21 -9.72 -6.31
CA GLU A 3 -33.88 -10.04 -5.81
C GLU A 3 -33.24 -8.72 -5.39
N LYS A 4 -32.89 -8.59 -4.12
CA LYS A 4 -32.02 -7.49 -3.68
C LYS A 4 -30.70 -7.69 -4.43
N ASN A 5 -30.44 -6.81 -5.39
CA ASN A 5 -29.12 -6.71 -6.00
C ASN A 5 -28.16 -6.30 -4.88
N GLU A 6 -27.43 -7.25 -4.35
CA GLU A 6 -26.36 -6.99 -3.37
C GLU A 6 -25.05 -6.77 -4.12
N LEU A 7 -24.25 -5.83 -3.63
CA LEU A 7 -22.93 -5.58 -4.16
C LEU A 7 -22.10 -6.87 -4.06
N PRO A 8 -21.54 -7.40 -5.17
CA PRO A 8 -20.71 -8.59 -5.10
C PRO A 8 -19.42 -8.30 -4.31
N PRO A 9 -18.85 -9.28 -3.59
CA PRO A 9 -17.65 -9.06 -2.79
C PRO A 9 -16.42 -8.73 -3.64
N MET A 10 -16.45 -9.08 -4.91
CA MET A 10 -15.36 -8.86 -5.87
C MET A 10 -15.90 -8.22 -7.14
N LEU A 11 -15.15 -7.26 -7.65
CA LEU A 11 -15.36 -6.59 -8.93
C LEU A 11 -14.22 -6.96 -9.87
N MET A 12 -14.47 -6.88 -11.18
CA MET A 12 -13.41 -7.06 -12.19
C MET A 12 -13.22 -5.75 -12.94
N VAL A 13 -12.00 -5.23 -12.93
CA VAL A 13 -11.59 -4.03 -13.68
C VAL A 13 -10.41 -4.41 -14.55
N GLY A 14 -10.61 -4.55 -15.86
CA GLY A 14 -9.62 -5.17 -16.72
C GLY A 14 -9.24 -6.56 -16.20
N ASP A 15 -7.94 -6.82 -16.05
CA ASP A 15 -7.40 -8.08 -15.52
C ASP A 15 -7.18 -8.05 -13.99
N VAL A 16 -7.75 -7.07 -13.28
CA VAL A 16 -7.59 -6.91 -11.84
C VAL A 16 -8.88 -7.25 -11.11
N ILE A 17 -8.77 -8.20 -10.15
CA ILE A 17 -9.83 -8.50 -9.20
C ILE A 17 -9.77 -7.48 -8.07
N VAL A 18 -10.80 -6.68 -7.90
CA VAL A 18 -10.90 -5.62 -6.90
C VAL A 18 -11.89 -6.02 -5.80
N HIS A 19 -11.42 -6.17 -4.56
CA HIS A 19 -12.34 -6.36 -3.43
C HIS A 19 -13.18 -5.10 -3.22
N THR A 20 -14.49 -5.25 -3.00
CA THR A 20 -15.44 -4.14 -2.88
C THR A 20 -15.10 -3.14 -1.78
N ASP A 21 -14.40 -3.55 -0.74
CA ASP A 21 -13.88 -2.64 0.30
C ASP A 21 -13.06 -1.48 -0.27
N ILE A 22 -12.38 -1.69 -1.41
CA ILE A 22 -11.58 -0.65 -2.07
C ILE A 22 -12.45 0.56 -2.46
N VAL A 23 -13.69 0.30 -2.86
CA VAL A 23 -14.64 1.34 -3.34
C VAL A 23 -15.62 1.78 -2.27
N THR A 24 -15.90 0.94 -1.26
CA THR A 24 -16.87 1.23 -0.21
C THR A 24 -16.26 1.90 1.02
N GLU A 25 -15.02 1.54 1.37
CA GLU A 25 -14.41 2.04 2.60
C GLU A 25 -13.93 3.49 2.47
N ARG A 26 -13.93 4.18 3.62
CA ARG A 26 -13.41 5.53 3.77
C ARG A 26 -12.06 5.49 4.48
N PHE A 27 -11.08 6.16 3.91
CA PHE A 27 -9.73 6.15 4.44
C PHE A 27 -8.99 7.44 4.08
N CYS A 28 -8.29 8.01 5.03
CA CYS A 28 -7.36 9.11 4.82
C CYS A 28 -6.23 8.98 5.85
N CYS A 29 -5.03 8.60 5.41
CA CYS A 29 -3.88 8.41 6.30
C CYS A 29 -3.64 9.66 7.16
N ASP A 30 -3.41 9.45 8.45
CA ASP A 30 -3.07 10.51 9.39
C ASP A 30 -1.76 10.18 10.11
N ILE A 31 -0.67 10.49 9.45
CA ILE A 31 0.67 10.22 9.97
C ILE A 31 0.98 11.02 11.25
N SER A 32 0.27 12.13 11.48
CA SER A 32 0.39 12.91 12.72
C SER A 32 -0.16 12.18 13.94
N LYS A 33 -1.05 11.21 13.71
CA LYS A 33 -1.63 10.35 14.75
C LYS A 33 -0.90 9.02 14.88
N CYS A 34 -0.71 8.32 13.75
CA CYS A 34 -0.11 6.97 13.76
C CYS A 34 1.42 6.96 13.72
N HIS A 35 2.07 8.11 13.44
CA HIS A 35 3.53 8.23 13.38
C HIS A 35 4.23 7.18 12.48
N GLY A 36 3.50 6.62 11.51
CA GLY A 36 4.05 5.62 10.60
C GLY A 36 4.13 4.21 11.20
N LEU A 37 3.16 3.80 12.01
CA LEU A 37 3.11 2.46 12.62
C LEU A 37 3.21 1.32 11.58
N CYS A 38 2.75 1.52 10.34
CA CYS A 38 2.92 0.53 9.27
C CYS A 38 4.39 0.24 8.91
N CYS A 39 5.32 1.13 9.29
CA CYS A 39 6.77 0.93 9.17
C CYS A 39 7.40 0.35 10.46
N GLU A 40 6.62 0.16 11.53
CA GLU A 40 7.08 -0.30 12.84
C GLU A 40 6.56 -1.69 13.18
N GLU A 41 5.33 -2.00 12.80
CA GLU A 41 4.62 -3.22 13.23
C GLU A 41 4.67 -4.34 12.18
N GLY A 42 5.56 -4.25 11.17
CA GLY A 42 5.67 -5.27 10.13
C GLY A 42 6.44 -6.50 10.61
N ASP A 43 5.92 -7.71 10.35
CA ASP A 43 6.62 -8.97 10.62
C ASP A 43 7.78 -9.20 9.64
N ALA A 44 7.76 -8.52 8.48
CA ALA A 44 8.77 -8.52 7.44
C ALA A 44 8.90 -7.14 6.81
N GLY A 45 9.93 -6.94 6.00
CA GLY A 45 10.09 -5.74 5.17
C GLY A 45 8.95 -5.61 4.14
N ALA A 46 8.82 -4.44 3.56
CA ALA A 46 7.85 -4.22 2.48
C ALA A 46 8.36 -4.87 1.19
N PRO A 47 7.51 -5.57 0.42
CA PRO A 47 7.89 -6.10 -0.90
C PRO A 47 8.42 -5.01 -1.82
N VAL A 48 9.52 -5.31 -2.52
CA VAL A 48 10.19 -4.37 -3.43
C VAL A 48 10.59 -5.08 -4.73
N THR A 49 10.51 -4.34 -5.83
CA THR A 49 11.03 -4.78 -7.13
C THR A 49 12.52 -4.50 -7.25
N MET A 50 13.19 -5.11 -8.23
CA MET A 50 14.62 -4.84 -8.50
C MET A 50 14.87 -3.39 -8.88
N ASP A 51 13.97 -2.74 -9.61
CA ASP A 51 14.07 -1.33 -9.98
C ASP A 51 13.93 -0.42 -8.75
N GLU A 52 13.06 -0.78 -7.81
CA GLU A 52 12.90 -0.05 -6.55
C GLU A 52 14.14 -0.22 -5.66
N ILE A 53 14.73 -1.41 -5.60
CA ILE A 53 16.00 -1.66 -4.90
C ILE A 53 17.09 -0.76 -5.48
N ALA A 54 17.27 -0.74 -6.80
CA ALA A 54 18.24 0.12 -7.46
C ALA A 54 17.99 1.62 -7.17
N GLY A 55 16.70 2.04 -7.13
CA GLY A 55 16.31 3.39 -6.74
C GLY A 55 16.72 3.75 -5.32
N ILE A 56 16.50 2.84 -4.36
CA ILE A 56 16.88 3.01 -2.96
C ILE A 56 18.42 3.06 -2.81
N GLU A 57 19.15 2.19 -3.52
CA GLU A 57 20.62 2.20 -3.50
C GLU A 57 21.19 3.52 -4.02
N ASN A 58 20.61 4.08 -5.07
CA ASN A 58 21.04 5.35 -5.65
C ASN A 58 20.87 6.56 -4.70
N GLU A 59 19.92 6.52 -3.78
CA GLU A 59 19.71 7.60 -2.80
C GLU A 59 20.36 7.32 -1.44
N LEU A 60 20.96 6.14 -1.26
CA LEU A 60 21.45 5.64 0.05
C LEU A 60 22.48 6.59 0.69
N ASP A 61 23.43 7.11 -0.07
CA ASP A 61 24.44 8.03 0.43
C ASP A 61 23.81 9.29 1.07
N THR A 62 22.73 9.78 0.46
CA THR A 62 21.98 10.95 0.96
C THR A 62 21.15 10.61 2.19
N LEU A 63 20.66 9.40 2.28
CA LEU A 63 19.86 8.92 3.41
C LEU A 63 20.71 8.50 4.60
N TRP A 64 21.94 8.04 4.35
CA TRP A 64 22.81 7.44 5.35
C TRP A 64 22.90 8.21 6.68
N PRO A 65 23.12 9.54 6.69
CA PRO A 65 23.18 10.31 7.92
C PRO A 65 21.86 10.40 8.70
N GLN A 66 20.73 10.08 8.04
CA GLN A 66 19.39 10.14 8.63
C GLN A 66 18.94 8.79 9.18
N LEU A 67 19.62 7.71 8.78
CA LEU A 67 19.32 6.35 9.24
C LEU A 67 19.77 6.17 10.70
N SER A 68 19.01 5.36 11.44
CA SER A 68 19.45 4.94 12.79
C SER A 68 20.71 4.06 12.70
N ALA A 69 21.50 4.02 13.75
CA ALA A 69 22.68 3.16 13.81
C ALA A 69 22.33 1.67 13.59
N GLY A 70 21.15 1.25 14.06
CA GLY A 70 20.65 -0.11 13.80
C GLY A 70 20.32 -0.34 12.32
N ALA A 71 19.74 0.65 11.65
CA ALA A 71 19.46 0.58 10.22
C ALA A 71 20.74 0.52 9.39
N GLN A 72 21.72 1.39 9.70
CA GLN A 72 23.02 1.36 9.04
C GLN A 72 23.71 -0.01 9.19
N ALA A 73 23.75 -0.57 10.39
CA ALA A 73 24.36 -1.88 10.65
C ALA A 73 23.63 -3.03 9.92
N MET A 74 22.30 -2.96 9.80
CA MET A 74 21.53 -3.97 9.07
C MET A 74 21.70 -3.83 7.56
N ILE A 75 21.74 -2.61 7.03
CA ILE A 75 21.97 -2.35 5.61
C ILE A 75 23.40 -2.76 5.21
N ASP A 76 24.42 -2.48 6.05
CA ASP A 76 25.79 -2.96 5.83
C ASP A 76 25.86 -4.50 5.75
N LYS A 77 25.01 -5.18 6.49
CA LYS A 77 24.99 -6.65 6.56
C LYS A 77 24.16 -7.31 5.45
N LEU A 78 23.02 -6.76 5.11
CA LEU A 78 22.01 -7.40 4.25
C LEU A 78 21.75 -6.64 2.94
N GLY A 79 22.24 -5.40 2.82
CA GLY A 79 21.83 -4.49 1.76
C GLY A 79 20.54 -3.72 2.12
N VAL A 80 20.04 -2.94 1.17
CA VAL A 80 18.79 -2.16 1.33
C VAL A 80 17.54 -3.04 1.31
N ALA A 81 17.67 -4.26 0.78
CA ALA A 81 16.64 -5.29 0.71
C ALA A 81 17.26 -6.68 0.88
N TYR A 82 16.46 -7.64 1.26
CA TYR A 82 16.86 -9.04 1.40
C TYR A 82 15.72 -9.97 0.97
N ALA A 83 16.04 -11.24 0.66
CA ALA A 83 15.02 -12.27 0.42
C ALA A 83 14.45 -12.77 1.75
N ASP A 84 13.14 -12.69 1.90
CA ASP A 84 12.43 -13.26 3.06
C ASP A 84 12.36 -14.80 2.99
N PRO A 85 11.79 -15.50 3.99
CA PRO A 85 11.68 -16.97 3.98
C PRO A 85 10.85 -17.54 2.82
N ASP A 86 9.93 -16.75 2.26
CA ASP A 86 9.10 -17.14 1.12
C ASP A 86 9.82 -16.88 -0.23
N GLY A 87 10.97 -16.20 -0.19
CA GLY A 87 11.80 -15.88 -1.35
C GLY A 87 11.48 -14.52 -2.00
N ASP A 88 10.59 -13.75 -1.39
CA ASP A 88 10.24 -12.41 -1.87
C ASP A 88 11.29 -11.39 -1.43
N MET A 89 11.65 -10.47 -2.34
CA MET A 89 12.52 -9.36 -2.01
C MET A 89 11.76 -8.32 -1.19
N VAL A 90 12.28 -8.02 0.01
CA VAL A 90 11.65 -7.08 0.96
C VAL A 90 12.68 -6.07 1.48
N THR A 91 12.22 -4.88 1.87
CA THR A 91 13.09 -3.86 2.49
C THR A 91 13.71 -4.37 3.78
N THR A 92 14.95 -3.96 4.04
CA THR A 92 15.66 -4.34 5.28
C THR A 92 14.93 -3.80 6.51
N ILE A 93 14.85 -4.65 7.55
CA ILE A 93 14.24 -4.35 8.85
C ILE A 93 15.27 -4.40 9.97
N VAL A 94 15.00 -3.69 11.05
CA VAL A 94 15.81 -3.57 12.27
C VAL A 94 15.08 -4.25 13.42
N GLY A 95 15.77 -5.11 14.15
CA GLY A 95 15.20 -5.77 15.33
C GLY A 95 14.01 -6.70 15.02
N GLY A 96 13.85 -7.13 13.76
CA GLY A 96 12.76 -8.01 13.34
C GLY A 96 11.40 -7.31 13.21
N ARG A 97 11.36 -5.97 13.22
CA ARG A 97 10.13 -5.17 13.19
C ARG A 97 10.22 -3.92 12.33
N ASP A 98 11.13 -3.03 12.69
CA ASP A 98 11.16 -1.66 12.15
C ASP A 98 11.77 -1.64 10.76
N CYS A 99 11.09 -0.98 9.81
CA CYS A 99 11.68 -0.71 8.50
C CYS A 99 12.96 0.16 8.68
N ALA A 100 14.07 -0.25 8.05
CA ALA A 100 15.34 0.48 8.12
C ALA A 100 15.24 1.94 7.63
N PHE A 101 14.29 2.22 6.75
CA PHE A 101 14.04 3.55 6.19
C PHE A 101 12.98 4.35 6.96
N ARG A 102 12.64 3.94 8.17
CA ARG A 102 11.75 4.70 9.04
C ARG A 102 12.47 5.87 9.67
N GLY A 103 11.96 7.07 9.45
CA GLY A 103 12.36 8.30 10.13
C GLY A 103 11.37 8.76 11.20
N CYS A 104 11.73 9.76 11.97
CA CYS A 104 10.88 10.31 13.03
C CYS A 104 9.56 10.95 12.52
N ARG A 105 9.49 11.28 11.24
CA ARG A 105 8.31 11.89 10.59
C ARG A 105 7.73 11.04 9.46
N GLY A 106 8.04 9.75 9.43
CA GLY A 106 7.59 8.82 8.40
C GLY A 106 8.74 8.24 7.58
N CYS A 107 8.47 7.79 6.36
CA CYS A 107 9.45 7.20 5.48
C CYS A 107 10.50 8.22 5.04
N LEU A 108 11.78 7.81 5.04
CA LEU A 108 12.91 8.62 4.58
C LEU A 108 13.11 8.55 3.06
N LEU A 109 12.59 7.50 2.41
CA LEU A 109 12.71 7.32 0.97
C LEU A 109 12.00 8.44 0.21
N SER A 110 12.66 8.99 -0.80
CA SER A 110 12.09 10.00 -1.69
C SER A 110 10.97 9.42 -2.55
N SER A 111 11.13 8.16 -2.99
CA SER A 111 10.13 7.38 -3.69
C SER A 111 9.86 6.10 -2.90
N LYS A 112 8.67 6.00 -2.33
CA LYS A 112 8.28 4.79 -1.59
C LYS A 112 8.14 3.61 -2.54
N PRO A 113 8.48 2.38 -2.09
CA PRO A 113 8.06 1.16 -2.78
C PRO A 113 6.56 1.17 -3.05
N ILE A 114 6.15 0.62 -4.19
CA ILE A 114 4.73 0.61 -4.57
C ILE A 114 3.87 -0.10 -3.53
N SER A 115 4.39 -1.13 -2.89
CA SER A 115 3.73 -1.86 -1.80
C SER A 115 3.42 -0.97 -0.58
N CYS A 116 4.34 -0.03 -0.24
CA CYS A 116 4.16 0.95 0.82
C CYS A 116 3.24 2.09 0.40
N ASP A 117 3.34 2.53 -0.86
CA ASP A 117 2.58 3.65 -1.39
C ASP A 117 1.09 3.30 -1.55
N LEU A 118 0.81 2.05 -1.93
CA LEU A 118 -0.55 1.49 -2.02
C LEU A 118 -1.17 1.18 -0.65
N TYR A 119 -0.36 1.05 0.43
CA TYR A 119 -0.92 0.64 1.72
C TYR A 119 -2.01 1.61 2.20
N PRO A 120 -3.18 1.10 2.64
CA PRO A 120 -3.52 -0.27 3.10
C PRO A 120 -4.07 -1.23 2.01
N ILE A 121 -3.94 -0.91 0.73
CA ILE A 121 -4.25 -1.87 -0.33
C ILE A 121 -3.07 -2.86 -0.44
N ARG A 122 -3.41 -4.16 -0.39
CA ARG A 122 -2.48 -5.26 -0.66
C ARG A 122 -2.73 -5.81 -2.05
N VAL A 123 -1.65 -6.09 -2.75
CA VAL A 123 -1.65 -6.68 -4.08
C VAL A 123 -1.25 -8.15 -3.96
N LYS A 124 -1.97 -9.03 -4.63
CA LYS A 124 -1.64 -10.45 -4.75
C LYS A 124 -1.67 -10.86 -6.21
N GLU A 125 -0.60 -11.46 -6.67
CA GLU A 125 -0.47 -12.04 -8.00
C GLU A 125 -0.92 -13.51 -7.96
N PHE A 126 -1.79 -13.89 -8.91
CA PHE A 126 -2.34 -15.26 -8.99
C PHE A 126 -1.71 -16.08 -10.12
N GLY A 127 -0.75 -15.49 -10.82
CA GLY A 127 -0.10 -16.08 -11.99
C GLY A 127 -0.73 -15.61 -13.31
N GLY A 128 0.05 -15.61 -14.38
CA GLY A 128 -0.28 -14.90 -15.61
C GLY A 128 -0.40 -13.40 -15.34
N ASP A 129 -1.38 -12.75 -15.98
CA ASP A 129 -1.63 -11.31 -15.80
C ASP A 129 -2.69 -11.03 -14.72
N LEU A 130 -3.22 -12.07 -14.05
CA LEU A 130 -4.28 -11.93 -13.06
C LEU A 130 -3.75 -11.42 -11.72
N VAL A 131 -4.23 -10.26 -11.32
CA VAL A 131 -3.87 -9.60 -10.07
C VAL A 131 -5.11 -9.37 -9.22
N GLY A 132 -4.99 -9.53 -7.92
CA GLY A 132 -6.03 -9.17 -6.96
C GLY A 132 -5.58 -8.07 -6.03
N ILE A 133 -6.50 -7.18 -5.70
CA ILE A 133 -6.28 -6.13 -4.69
C ILE A 133 -7.36 -6.16 -3.62
N ASN A 134 -6.93 -6.02 -2.37
CA ASN A 134 -7.82 -6.00 -1.22
C ASN A 134 -7.41 -4.94 -0.19
N TYR A 135 -8.35 -4.52 0.62
CA TYR A 135 -8.12 -3.62 1.75
C TYR A 135 -7.66 -4.43 2.96
N HIS A 136 -6.47 -4.12 3.46
CA HIS A 136 -5.94 -4.69 4.69
C HIS A 136 -6.47 -3.92 5.90
N ARG A 137 -7.41 -4.52 6.62
CA ARG A 137 -7.96 -3.96 7.85
C ARG A 137 -6.99 -4.21 9.00
N TRP A 138 -6.38 -3.15 9.48
CA TRP A 138 -5.43 -3.23 10.59
C TRP A 138 -5.72 -2.13 11.62
N ASP A 139 -5.74 -2.49 12.90
CA ASP A 139 -6.11 -1.58 13.99
C ASP A 139 -5.20 -0.37 14.12
N ILE A 140 -3.94 -0.47 13.68
CA ILE A 140 -3.02 0.67 13.65
C ILE A 140 -3.50 1.81 12.74
N CYS A 141 -4.42 1.53 11.81
CA CYS A 141 -4.99 2.49 10.87
C CYS A 141 -6.34 3.08 11.33
N LYS A 142 -6.77 2.82 12.58
CA LYS A 142 -8.08 3.29 13.10
C LYS A 142 -8.30 4.80 12.93
N ASP A 143 -7.27 5.61 13.19
CA ASP A 143 -7.36 7.07 13.05
C ASP A 143 -7.50 7.50 11.58
N ALA A 144 -6.89 6.76 10.65
CA ALA A 144 -7.05 6.98 9.23
C ALA A 144 -8.47 6.67 8.74
N VAL A 145 -9.11 5.63 9.31
CA VAL A 145 -10.52 5.29 9.02
C VAL A 145 -11.46 6.36 9.56
N ILE A 146 -11.24 6.84 10.80
CA ILE A 146 -12.03 7.92 11.40
C ILE A 146 -11.95 9.17 10.52
N LYS A 147 -10.73 9.62 10.21
CA LYS A 147 -10.49 10.79 9.36
C LYS A 147 -11.09 10.62 7.96
N GLY A 148 -10.96 9.45 7.36
CA GLY A 148 -11.56 9.14 6.07
C GLY A 148 -13.08 9.28 6.07
N LYS A 149 -13.76 8.84 7.14
CA LYS A 149 -15.20 8.99 7.33
C LYS A 149 -15.60 10.45 7.53
N GLU A 150 -14.86 11.21 8.34
CA GLU A 150 -15.10 12.64 8.58
C GLU A 150 -14.97 13.47 7.29
N MET A 151 -14.05 13.09 6.41
CA MET A 151 -13.80 13.76 5.13
C MET A 151 -14.65 13.20 3.98
N ASP A 152 -15.44 12.16 4.21
CA ASP A 152 -16.10 11.35 3.17
C ASP A 152 -15.14 10.95 2.03
N MET A 153 -13.91 10.53 2.39
CA MET A 153 -12.83 10.21 1.46
C MET A 153 -12.81 8.71 1.13
N PRO A 154 -13.26 8.29 -0.05
CA PRO A 154 -13.15 6.88 -0.47
C PRO A 154 -11.70 6.44 -0.57
N LEU A 155 -11.41 5.19 -0.16
CA LEU A 155 -10.06 4.63 -0.18
C LEU A 155 -9.40 4.71 -1.57
N TYR A 156 -10.13 4.33 -2.63
CA TYR A 156 -9.61 4.39 -4.01
C TYR A 156 -9.32 5.82 -4.49
N VAL A 157 -10.04 6.82 -3.97
CA VAL A 157 -9.80 8.24 -4.28
C VAL A 157 -8.57 8.73 -3.53
N PHE A 158 -8.44 8.39 -2.24
CA PHE A 158 -7.27 8.72 -1.44
C PHE A 158 -5.97 8.13 -2.04
N LEU A 159 -6.03 6.90 -2.54
CA LEU A 159 -4.90 6.20 -3.15
C LEU A 159 -4.85 6.30 -4.68
N ARG A 160 -5.45 7.35 -5.26
CA ARG A 160 -5.42 7.57 -6.72
C ARG A 160 -4.01 7.51 -7.29
N SER A 161 -3.08 8.28 -6.73
CA SER A 161 -1.71 8.38 -7.25
C SER A 161 -0.99 7.02 -7.29
N PRO A 162 -0.92 6.24 -6.19
CA PRO A 162 -0.30 4.91 -6.24
C PRO A 162 -1.07 3.90 -7.08
N LEU A 163 -2.40 3.97 -7.16
CA LEU A 163 -3.18 3.11 -8.06
C LEU A 163 -2.86 3.40 -9.52
N VAL A 164 -2.79 4.67 -9.92
CA VAL A 164 -2.37 5.07 -11.27
C VAL A 164 -0.91 4.65 -11.54
N ARG A 165 -0.01 4.81 -10.57
CA ARG A 165 1.39 4.37 -10.68
C ARG A 165 1.50 2.86 -10.95
N ARG A 166 0.65 2.04 -10.29
CA ARG A 166 0.70 0.57 -10.38
C ARG A 166 -0.02 0.02 -11.60
N PHE A 167 -1.20 0.55 -11.92
CA PHE A 167 -2.12 -0.03 -12.90
C PHE A 167 -2.33 0.84 -14.15
N GLY A 168 -1.89 2.08 -14.13
CA GLY A 168 -2.08 3.04 -15.22
C GLY A 168 -3.34 3.90 -15.08
N GLN A 169 -3.35 5.02 -15.80
CA GLN A 169 -4.46 5.98 -15.75
C GLN A 169 -5.74 5.39 -16.34
N GLU A 170 -5.64 4.65 -17.45
CA GLU A 170 -6.80 4.03 -18.12
C GLU A 170 -7.52 3.06 -17.21
N TRP A 171 -6.77 2.21 -16.49
CA TRP A 171 -7.34 1.29 -15.51
C TRP A 171 -8.05 2.05 -14.36
N TYR A 172 -7.46 3.12 -13.86
CA TYR A 172 -8.08 3.91 -12.80
C TYR A 172 -9.35 4.60 -13.26
N ASP A 173 -9.39 5.08 -14.49
CA ASP A 173 -10.59 5.69 -15.09
C ASP A 173 -11.71 4.65 -15.27
N GLU A 174 -11.37 3.40 -15.63
CA GLU A 174 -12.30 2.28 -15.70
C GLU A 174 -12.87 1.93 -14.32
N LEU A 175 -12.02 1.90 -13.27
CA LEU A 175 -12.47 1.73 -11.89
C LEU A 175 -13.47 2.83 -11.49
N CYS A 176 -13.15 4.09 -11.78
CA CYS A 176 -14.04 5.22 -11.47
C CYS A 176 -15.38 5.10 -12.20
N LYS A 177 -15.37 4.73 -13.48
CA LYS A 177 -16.59 4.52 -14.27
C LYS A 177 -17.44 3.42 -13.68
N MET A 178 -16.85 2.29 -13.31
CA MET A 178 -17.55 1.19 -12.64
C MET A 178 -18.21 1.64 -11.33
N VAL A 179 -17.50 2.42 -10.51
CA VAL A 179 -18.06 2.97 -9.26
C VAL A 179 -19.28 3.84 -9.53
N GLU A 180 -19.24 4.72 -10.54
CA GLU A 180 -20.40 5.55 -10.90
C GLU A 180 -21.59 4.71 -11.41
N GLU A 181 -21.33 3.64 -12.15
CA GLU A 181 -22.37 2.71 -12.58
C GLU A 181 -23.03 2.00 -11.38
N LEU A 182 -22.24 1.55 -10.40
CA LEU A 182 -22.74 0.92 -9.16
C LEU A 182 -23.57 1.91 -8.31
N LYS A 183 -23.15 3.16 -8.21
CA LYS A 183 -23.96 4.23 -7.57
C LYS A 183 -25.28 4.46 -8.31
N GLY A 184 -25.24 4.51 -9.63
CA GLY A 184 -26.45 4.66 -10.46
C GLY A 184 -27.45 3.51 -10.29
N GLN A 185 -26.98 2.33 -9.92
CA GLN A 185 -27.79 1.15 -9.61
C GLN A 185 -28.25 1.09 -8.13
N GLY A 186 -27.80 2.02 -7.28
CA GLY A 186 -28.12 2.05 -5.86
C GLY A 186 -27.41 0.93 -5.06
N LEU A 187 -26.27 0.45 -5.56
CA LEU A 187 -25.43 -0.57 -4.92
C LEU A 187 -24.34 0.02 -4.03
N LEU A 188 -24.01 1.32 -4.22
CA LEU A 188 -23.08 2.11 -3.43
C LEU A 188 -23.75 3.37 -2.90
#